data_3613437cb6dbde6f696a606a56ea6efc
#
_entry.id   3613437cb6dbde6f696a606a56ea6efc
#
_cell.length_a   1.000
_cell.length_b   1.000
_cell.length_c   1.000
_cell.angle_alpha   90.00
_cell.angle_beta   90.00
_cell.angle_gamma   90.00
#
_symmetry.space_group_name_H-M   'P 1'
#
loop_
_entity.id
_entity.type
_entity.pdbx_description
1 polymer ?
#
loop_
_entity_poly.entity_id
_entity_poly.type
_entity_poly.pdbx_seq_one_letter_code
_entity_poly.pdbx_strand_id
1 'polypeptide(L)'
;MTSLTRSAATLVAALLLAPCAAGAQGVPIRDLVIDDQGVPVRLVGYGLVTGLSGTGDNASSGRNSQQTVQSVANLLRRFDIMVPPELLRTRNVAAVLVTAEVSPFLRPGGRFETQVSSVGDARSLRGGVLWMTPLISEVGGAAMATAQGALYVEEGDLMRRRVGYNATSGRIPGGGVLEADLPRPQFAASSRLILREPDIGVAARIAATIDSIVGEGTAKVEDPGAITLTLKDSSGASSGPAAALARIRDLKVEVARVARIIIDQRQGTVVAGGDLTLGPAVVSVAGITLSIGPAPADTTQENVRGQVRVPTGATVQQLAAALHAVRTPAQQIAQIFEALKQVGALSAEVVAR
;
A
#
# COMPACT_ATOMS: atom_id res chain seq x y z
N MET A 1 -12.73 -30.98 61.94
CA MET A 1 -12.06 -29.83 61.26
C MET A 1 -11.45 -30.22 59.92
N THR A 2 -12.14 -31.03 59.09
CA THR A 2 -11.57 -31.59 57.83
C THR A 2 -12.43 -31.39 56.57
N SER A 3 -13.53 -30.62 56.62
CA SER A 3 -14.45 -30.43 55.49
C SER A 3 -14.40 -29.05 54.82
N LEU A 4 -13.71 -28.07 55.43
CA LEU A 4 -13.63 -26.70 54.91
C LEU A 4 -12.46 -26.46 53.92
N THR A 5 -11.48 -27.34 53.88
CA THR A 5 -10.27 -27.18 53.02
C THR A 5 -10.44 -27.74 51.59
N ARG A 6 -11.46 -28.60 51.36
CA ARG A 6 -11.70 -29.15 49.99
C ARG A 6 -12.53 -28.25 49.10
N SER A 7 -13.33 -27.36 49.65
CA SER A 7 -14.17 -26.43 48.86
C SER A 7 -13.38 -25.23 48.33
N ALA A 8 -12.30 -24.82 48.99
CA ALA A 8 -11.48 -23.71 48.51
C ALA A 8 -10.54 -24.07 47.33
N ALA A 9 -10.12 -25.33 47.25
CA ALA A 9 -9.26 -25.79 46.13
C ALA A 9 -9.98 -25.92 44.79
N THR A 10 -11.30 -26.24 44.82
CA THR A 10 -12.13 -26.35 43.62
C THR A 10 -12.51 -24.98 43.04
N LEU A 11 -12.59 -23.93 43.83
CA LEU A 11 -12.94 -22.57 43.36
C LEU A 11 -11.75 -21.86 42.71
N VAL A 12 -10.51 -22.17 43.12
CA VAL A 12 -9.28 -21.62 42.50
C VAL A 12 -8.97 -22.31 41.18
N ALA A 13 -9.30 -23.57 40.97
CA ALA A 13 -9.10 -24.29 39.72
C ALA A 13 -10.08 -23.83 38.59
N ALA A 14 -11.29 -23.35 38.95
CA ALA A 14 -12.26 -22.85 37.99
C ALA A 14 -11.93 -21.44 37.46
N LEU A 15 -11.11 -20.68 38.16
CA LEU A 15 -10.72 -19.30 37.74
C LEU A 15 -9.58 -19.24 36.72
N LEU A 16 -8.89 -20.37 36.49
CA LEU A 16 -7.74 -20.44 35.55
C LEU A 16 -8.10 -20.93 34.13
N LEU A 17 -9.37 -21.25 33.89
CA LEU A 17 -9.88 -21.69 32.58
C LEU A 17 -10.83 -20.66 31.93
N ALA A 18 -10.61 -19.35 32.20
CA ALA A 18 -11.19 -18.34 31.34
C ALA A 18 -10.55 -18.47 29.95
N PRO A 19 -11.29 -18.86 28.89
CA PRO A 19 -10.73 -18.80 27.55
C PRO A 19 -10.35 -17.35 27.32
N CYS A 20 -9.06 -17.11 27.06
CA CYS A 20 -8.59 -15.84 26.52
C CYS A 20 -9.33 -15.71 25.18
N ALA A 21 -10.49 -15.07 25.19
CA ALA A 21 -11.17 -14.65 23.97
C ALA A 21 -10.18 -13.72 23.28
N ALA A 22 -9.45 -14.26 22.31
CA ALA A 22 -8.70 -13.46 21.34
C ALA A 22 -9.73 -12.51 20.73
N GLY A 23 -9.85 -11.32 21.30
CA GLY A 23 -10.78 -10.30 20.85
C GLY A 23 -10.49 -10.04 19.37
N ALA A 24 -11.40 -10.39 18.50
CA ALA A 24 -11.37 -9.96 17.13
C ALA A 24 -11.20 -8.44 17.15
N GLN A 25 -9.99 -7.97 16.77
CA GLN A 25 -9.69 -6.54 16.80
C GLN A 25 -10.49 -5.90 15.68
N GLY A 26 -11.63 -5.28 16.03
CA GLY A 26 -12.45 -4.56 15.07
C GLY A 26 -11.63 -3.49 14.37
N VAL A 27 -11.79 -3.41 13.06
CA VAL A 27 -11.13 -2.39 12.22
C VAL A 27 -12.00 -1.14 12.24
N PRO A 28 -11.44 0.05 12.50
CA PRO A 28 -12.23 1.28 12.44
C PRO A 28 -12.72 1.54 11.01
N ILE A 29 -13.95 2.03 10.89
CA ILE A 29 -14.60 2.28 9.58
C ILE A 29 -13.73 3.19 8.71
N ARG A 30 -13.06 4.20 9.29
CA ARG A 30 -12.17 5.11 8.55
C ARG A 30 -11.09 4.41 7.72
N ASP A 31 -10.66 3.20 8.12
CA ASP A 31 -9.62 2.45 7.40
C ASP A 31 -10.22 1.62 6.24
N LEU A 32 -11.53 1.38 6.28
CA LEU A 32 -12.27 0.58 5.30
C LEU A 32 -12.91 1.43 4.19
N VAL A 33 -13.17 2.73 4.47
CA VAL A 33 -13.91 3.60 3.57
C VAL A 33 -13.10 4.81 3.13
N ILE A 34 -13.53 5.41 2.04
CA ILE A 34 -13.11 6.72 1.53
C ILE A 34 -14.38 7.55 1.44
N ASP A 35 -14.30 8.84 1.78
CA ASP A 35 -15.42 9.74 1.54
C ASP A 35 -15.57 9.94 0.02
N ASP A 36 -16.80 9.94 -0.48
CA ASP A 36 -17.11 10.15 -1.90
C ASP A 36 -16.45 11.43 -2.46
N GLN A 37 -16.35 12.43 -1.61
CA GLN A 37 -15.75 13.72 -1.95
C GLN A 37 -14.25 13.82 -1.61
N GLY A 38 -13.68 12.75 -1.05
CA GLY A 38 -12.27 12.66 -0.68
C GLY A 38 -11.34 12.15 -1.77
N VAL A 39 -11.84 12.01 -3.01
CA VAL A 39 -11.02 11.51 -4.14
C VAL A 39 -9.88 12.49 -4.41
N PRO A 40 -8.62 12.03 -4.34
CA PRO A 40 -7.47 12.90 -4.56
C PRO A 40 -7.46 13.50 -5.97
N VAL A 41 -7.11 14.77 -6.05
CA VAL A 41 -6.86 15.45 -7.32
C VAL A 41 -5.45 15.08 -7.78
N ARG A 42 -5.32 14.61 -9.01
CA ARG A 42 -4.03 14.30 -9.62
C ARG A 42 -3.46 15.54 -10.27
N LEU A 43 -2.21 15.83 -9.91
CA LEU A 43 -1.43 16.92 -10.47
C LEU A 43 -0.24 16.36 -11.24
N VAL A 44 0.08 17.01 -12.34
CA VAL A 44 1.18 16.64 -13.24
C VAL A 44 1.98 17.90 -13.59
N GLY A 45 3.30 17.77 -13.68
CA GLY A 45 4.18 18.83 -14.11
C GLY A 45 5.42 18.29 -14.85
N TYR A 46 5.99 19.12 -15.69
CA TYR A 46 7.27 18.86 -16.35
C TYR A 46 8.34 19.74 -15.71
N GLY A 47 9.41 19.13 -15.24
CA GLY A 47 10.46 19.80 -14.50
C GLY A 47 11.88 19.38 -14.88
N LEU A 48 12.84 20.00 -14.21
CA LEU A 48 14.25 19.70 -14.33
C LEU A 48 14.83 19.31 -12.97
N VAL A 49 15.59 18.22 -12.96
CA VAL A 49 16.39 17.80 -11.81
C VAL A 49 17.84 18.15 -12.10
N THR A 50 18.51 18.82 -11.16
CA THR A 50 19.90 19.25 -11.24
C THR A 50 20.76 18.56 -10.19
N GLY A 51 22.11 18.62 -10.33
CA GLY A 51 23.02 18.05 -9.34
C GLY A 51 23.32 16.56 -9.52
N LEU A 52 23.10 15.99 -10.69
CA LEU A 52 23.17 14.54 -10.95
C LEU A 52 24.57 13.96 -11.14
N SER A 53 25.64 14.73 -10.93
CA SER A 53 27.05 14.25 -10.95
C SER A 53 27.40 13.35 -12.15
N GLY A 54 26.92 13.69 -13.35
CA GLY A 54 27.20 12.97 -14.59
C GLY A 54 26.23 11.84 -14.94
N THR A 55 25.19 11.61 -14.14
CA THR A 55 24.18 10.57 -14.39
C THR A 55 22.90 11.10 -15.07
N GLY A 56 22.81 12.39 -15.31
CA GLY A 56 21.69 13.04 -15.99
C GLY A 56 21.65 12.74 -17.49
N ASP A 57 20.76 13.45 -18.19
CA ASP A 57 20.55 13.27 -19.62
C ASP A 57 21.81 13.61 -20.43
N ASN A 58 22.10 12.79 -21.44
CA ASN A 58 23.28 12.96 -22.26
C ASN A 58 22.97 13.75 -23.54
N ALA A 59 23.33 15.01 -23.59
CA ALA A 59 23.05 15.91 -24.70
C ALA A 59 23.60 15.43 -26.08
N SER A 60 24.51 14.45 -26.09
CA SER A 60 25.12 13.94 -27.33
C SER A 60 24.43 12.70 -27.91
N SER A 61 23.44 12.11 -27.24
CA SER A 61 22.95 10.76 -27.56
C SER A 61 21.66 10.67 -28.38
N GLY A 62 21.07 11.77 -28.87
CA GLY A 62 19.91 11.67 -29.74
C GLY A 62 18.81 12.74 -29.56
N ARG A 63 17.67 12.53 -30.21
CA ARG A 63 16.58 13.52 -30.28
C ARG A 63 15.96 13.84 -28.90
N ASN A 64 15.97 12.91 -27.95
CA ASN A 64 15.38 13.10 -26.61
C ASN A 64 16.20 14.04 -25.72
N SER A 65 17.52 14.08 -25.93
CA SER A 65 18.41 14.97 -25.18
C SER A 65 18.30 16.44 -25.62
N GLN A 66 17.83 16.69 -26.84
CA GLN A 66 17.56 18.05 -27.31
C GLN A 66 16.45 18.74 -26.50
N GLN A 67 15.47 17.99 -26.01
CA GLN A 67 14.41 18.56 -25.17
C GLN A 67 14.95 19.06 -23.83
N THR A 68 15.84 18.31 -23.18
CA THR A 68 16.47 18.72 -21.92
C THR A 68 17.33 19.97 -22.14
N VAL A 69 18.14 19.99 -23.18
CA VAL A 69 18.97 21.16 -23.55
C VAL A 69 18.08 22.40 -23.83
N GLN A 70 17.00 22.21 -24.58
CA GLN A 70 16.07 23.29 -24.87
C GLN A 70 15.36 23.80 -23.62
N SER A 71 14.99 22.89 -22.70
CA SER A 71 14.36 23.26 -21.43
C SER A 71 15.32 24.05 -20.54
N VAL A 72 16.60 23.66 -20.48
CA VAL A 72 17.63 24.41 -19.76
C VAL A 72 17.86 25.78 -20.42
N ALA A 73 17.95 25.87 -21.75
CA ALA A 73 18.08 27.15 -22.46
C ALA A 73 16.89 28.07 -22.20
N ASN A 74 15.66 27.52 -22.19
CA ASN A 74 14.45 28.28 -21.88
C ASN A 74 14.44 28.77 -20.42
N LEU A 75 14.94 27.94 -19.50
CA LEU A 75 15.06 28.34 -18.09
C LEU A 75 16.07 29.49 -17.93
N LEU A 76 17.25 29.37 -18.51
CA LEU A 76 18.30 30.41 -18.47
C LEU A 76 17.80 31.73 -19.07
N ARG A 77 17.02 31.65 -20.13
CA ARG A 77 16.42 32.83 -20.77
C ARG A 77 15.48 33.60 -19.83
N ARG A 78 14.81 32.91 -18.89
CA ARG A 78 13.97 33.56 -17.87
C ARG A 78 14.79 34.37 -16.86
N PHE A 79 16.09 34.09 -16.75
CA PHE A 79 17.06 34.84 -15.93
C PHE A 79 17.86 35.83 -16.78
N ASP A 80 17.42 36.13 -17.99
CA ASP A 80 18.09 37.02 -18.95
C ASP A 80 19.48 36.51 -19.40
N ILE A 81 19.70 35.20 -19.30
CA ILE A 81 20.95 34.56 -19.73
C ILE A 81 20.70 33.86 -21.07
N MET A 82 21.31 34.38 -22.12
CA MET A 82 21.25 33.79 -23.47
C MET A 82 22.45 32.87 -23.71
N VAL A 83 22.20 31.55 -23.73
CA VAL A 83 23.18 30.54 -24.07
C VAL A 83 22.69 29.75 -25.28
N PRO A 84 23.47 29.67 -26.38
CA PRO A 84 23.11 28.81 -27.50
C PRO A 84 22.98 27.34 -27.05
N PRO A 85 21.90 26.63 -27.44
CA PRO A 85 21.68 25.24 -27.04
C PRO A 85 22.84 24.30 -27.37
N GLU A 86 23.59 24.58 -28.46
CA GLU A 86 24.69 23.76 -28.91
C GLU A 86 25.90 23.79 -27.96
N LEU A 87 26.00 24.81 -27.11
CA LEU A 87 27.07 24.97 -26.10
C LEU A 87 26.70 24.33 -24.76
N LEU A 88 25.44 23.96 -24.56
CA LEU A 88 24.98 23.34 -23.33
C LEU A 88 25.28 21.84 -23.36
N ARG A 89 26.19 21.41 -22.52
CA ARG A 89 26.49 20.00 -22.27
C ARG A 89 25.93 19.60 -20.90
N THR A 90 24.83 18.89 -20.92
CA THR A 90 24.09 18.56 -19.68
C THR A 90 24.24 17.09 -19.34
N ARG A 91 25.15 16.73 -18.45
CA ARG A 91 25.18 15.42 -17.79
C ARG A 91 24.72 15.50 -16.33
N ASN A 92 24.54 16.73 -15.82
CA ASN A 92 24.16 16.98 -14.43
C ASN A 92 22.69 17.38 -14.30
N VAL A 93 21.95 17.35 -15.41
CA VAL A 93 20.54 17.74 -15.47
C VAL A 93 19.75 16.63 -16.15
N ALA A 94 18.53 16.38 -15.67
CA ALA A 94 17.58 15.48 -16.31
C ALA A 94 16.20 16.13 -16.43
N ALA A 95 15.54 15.88 -17.55
CA ALA A 95 14.14 16.22 -17.73
C ALA A 95 13.27 15.17 -17.03
N VAL A 96 12.31 15.63 -16.25
CA VAL A 96 11.48 14.77 -15.42
C VAL A 96 9.99 15.11 -15.51
N LEU A 97 9.18 14.07 -15.38
CA LEU A 97 7.76 14.18 -15.10
C LEU A 97 7.57 14.15 -13.58
N VAL A 98 6.81 15.10 -13.08
CA VAL A 98 6.45 15.19 -11.66
C VAL A 98 4.97 14.90 -11.54
N THR A 99 4.61 13.97 -10.67
CA THR A 99 3.21 13.60 -10.39
C THR A 99 2.93 13.72 -8.91
N ALA A 100 1.70 14.06 -8.56
CA ALA A 100 1.25 14.12 -7.18
C ALA A 100 -0.24 13.80 -7.07
N GLU A 101 -0.64 13.24 -5.94
CA GLU A 101 -2.02 13.07 -5.54
C GLU A 101 -2.27 13.98 -4.33
N VAL A 102 -3.21 14.89 -4.47
CA VAL A 102 -3.50 15.93 -3.49
C VAL A 102 -4.93 15.80 -3.00
N SER A 103 -5.10 15.76 -1.68
CA SER A 103 -6.45 15.76 -1.10
C SER A 103 -7.21 17.05 -1.49
N PRO A 104 -8.47 16.95 -1.94
CA PRO A 104 -9.28 18.13 -2.27
C PRO A 104 -9.52 19.04 -1.06
N PHE A 105 -9.32 18.51 0.14
CA PHE A 105 -9.44 19.29 1.40
C PHE A 105 -8.15 19.98 1.82
N LEU A 106 -7.04 19.74 1.12
CA LEU A 106 -5.81 20.48 1.38
C LEU A 106 -6.02 21.97 1.08
N ARG A 107 -5.52 22.83 1.94
CA ARG A 107 -5.61 24.29 1.77
C ARG A 107 -4.35 24.83 1.11
N PRO A 108 -4.42 26.00 0.45
CA PRO A 108 -3.24 26.70 -0.02
C PRO A 108 -2.20 26.88 1.09
N GLY A 109 -0.92 26.64 0.76
CA GLY A 109 0.17 26.52 1.71
C GLY A 109 0.39 25.12 2.27
N GLY A 110 -0.57 24.19 2.09
CA GLY A 110 -0.42 22.81 2.48
C GLY A 110 0.63 22.08 1.64
N ARG A 111 1.39 21.18 2.28
CA ARG A 111 2.45 20.39 1.64
C ARG A 111 1.98 18.98 1.35
N PHE A 112 2.49 18.42 0.27
CA PHE A 112 2.21 17.05 -0.16
C PHE A 112 3.45 16.40 -0.77
N GLU A 113 3.46 15.07 -0.84
CA GLU A 113 4.52 14.30 -1.47
C GLU A 113 4.40 14.36 -2.98
N THR A 114 5.54 14.42 -3.67
CA THR A 114 5.60 14.36 -5.13
C THR A 114 6.47 13.18 -5.58
N GLN A 115 6.07 12.55 -6.66
CA GLN A 115 6.83 11.52 -7.35
C GLN A 115 7.47 12.13 -8.59
N VAL A 116 8.72 11.75 -8.85
CA VAL A 116 9.53 12.28 -9.93
C VAL A 116 10.09 11.12 -10.75
N SER A 117 9.89 11.16 -12.07
CA SER A 117 10.37 10.14 -12.99
C SER A 117 11.09 10.77 -14.17
N SER A 118 12.25 10.24 -14.55
CA SER A 118 12.98 10.71 -15.71
C SER A 118 12.21 10.45 -17.01
N VAL A 119 12.17 11.43 -17.90
CA VAL A 119 11.58 11.32 -19.24
C VAL A 119 12.68 11.12 -20.29
N GLY A 120 13.91 11.56 -19.97
CA GLY A 120 15.07 11.46 -20.83
C GLY A 120 15.84 10.14 -20.71
N ASP A 121 17.13 10.20 -21.00
CA ASP A 121 18.07 9.07 -20.93
C ASP A 121 18.97 9.11 -19.68
N ALA A 122 18.53 9.80 -18.63
CA ALA A 122 19.23 9.84 -17.35
C ALA A 122 19.39 8.44 -16.77
N ARG A 123 20.56 8.13 -16.28
CA ARG A 123 20.90 6.82 -15.70
C ARG A 123 20.52 6.73 -14.23
N SER A 124 20.49 7.86 -13.53
CA SER A 124 20.12 7.95 -12.13
C SER A 124 19.74 9.38 -11.76
N LEU A 125 18.71 9.50 -10.92
CA LEU A 125 18.28 10.76 -10.32
C LEU A 125 18.82 10.93 -8.89
N ARG A 126 19.66 10.04 -8.42
CA ARG A 126 20.21 10.05 -7.06
C ARG A 126 21.01 11.32 -6.80
N GLY A 127 20.78 11.92 -5.62
CA GLY A 127 21.46 13.16 -5.20
C GLY A 127 20.99 14.40 -5.95
N GLY A 128 20.04 14.26 -6.87
CA GLY A 128 19.47 15.37 -7.62
C GLY A 128 18.49 16.20 -6.79
N VAL A 129 18.32 17.45 -7.23
CA VAL A 129 17.37 18.40 -6.66
C VAL A 129 16.42 18.82 -7.77
N LEU A 130 15.11 18.66 -7.53
CA LEU A 130 14.07 19.14 -8.42
C LEU A 130 14.01 20.67 -8.35
N TRP A 131 14.15 21.31 -9.49
CA TRP A 131 13.90 22.73 -9.65
C TRP A 131 12.41 23.04 -9.53
N MET A 132 12.09 24.28 -9.11
CA MET A 132 10.69 24.72 -8.95
C MET A 132 9.87 24.40 -10.21
N THR A 133 8.92 23.51 -10.06
CA THR A 133 8.11 22.93 -11.15
C THR A 133 6.65 23.22 -10.91
N PRO A 134 5.96 23.92 -11.80
CA PRO A 134 4.52 24.10 -11.70
C PRO A 134 3.78 22.79 -11.95
N LEU A 135 2.75 22.52 -11.15
CA LEU A 135 1.87 21.36 -11.29
C LEU A 135 0.47 21.81 -11.70
N ILE A 136 -0.10 21.13 -12.67
CA ILE A 136 -1.41 21.37 -13.25
C ILE A 136 -2.30 20.12 -13.08
N SER A 137 -3.60 20.30 -12.99
CA SER A 137 -4.58 19.20 -12.96
C SER A 137 -5.00 18.76 -14.36
N GLU A 138 -4.99 19.68 -15.33
CA GLU A 138 -5.36 19.43 -16.71
C GLU A 138 -4.36 20.06 -17.66
N VAL A 139 -4.11 19.43 -18.80
CA VAL A 139 -3.17 19.93 -19.80
C VAL A 139 -3.67 21.27 -20.34
N GLY A 140 -2.84 22.31 -20.22
CA GLY A 140 -3.18 23.67 -20.59
C GLY A 140 -3.90 24.48 -19.50
N GLY A 141 -4.15 23.90 -18.34
CA GLY A 141 -4.71 24.57 -17.17
C GLY A 141 -3.69 25.47 -16.46
N ALA A 142 -4.19 26.30 -15.54
CA ALA A 142 -3.34 27.10 -14.67
C ALA A 142 -2.59 26.20 -13.67
N ALA A 143 -1.39 26.64 -13.27
CA ALA A 143 -0.66 25.99 -12.19
C ALA A 143 -1.42 26.12 -10.87
N MET A 144 -1.69 24.99 -10.21
CA MET A 144 -2.39 24.93 -8.94
C MET A 144 -1.44 24.72 -7.76
N ALA A 145 -0.27 24.18 -8.04
CA ALA A 145 0.75 23.89 -7.04
C ALA A 145 2.15 24.01 -7.64
N THR A 146 3.15 24.10 -6.79
CA THR A 146 4.57 24.00 -7.17
C THR A 146 5.24 22.85 -6.44
N ALA A 147 6.21 22.21 -7.10
CA ALA A 147 7.04 21.17 -6.52
C ALA A 147 8.51 21.52 -6.62
N GLN A 148 9.26 21.32 -5.52
CA GLN A 148 10.71 21.51 -5.47
C GLN A 148 11.33 20.71 -4.32
N GLY A 149 12.62 20.40 -4.42
CA GLY A 149 13.35 19.80 -3.30
C GLY A 149 14.30 18.69 -3.70
N ALA A 150 15.01 18.16 -2.71
CA ALA A 150 15.93 17.04 -2.89
C ALA A 150 15.19 15.73 -3.13
N LEU A 151 15.63 14.95 -4.11
CA LEU A 151 15.04 13.66 -4.43
C LEU A 151 15.55 12.58 -3.49
N TYR A 152 14.60 11.83 -2.95
CA TYR A 152 14.86 10.58 -2.28
C TYR A 152 14.64 9.43 -3.29
N VAL A 153 15.73 8.78 -3.67
CA VAL A 153 15.73 7.59 -4.53
C VAL A 153 16.01 6.39 -3.65
N GLU A 154 15.13 5.39 -3.67
CA GLU A 154 15.29 4.19 -2.83
C GLU A 154 16.61 3.49 -3.14
N GLU A 155 17.37 3.19 -2.09
CA GLU A 155 18.58 2.39 -2.21
C GLU A 155 18.19 0.92 -2.30
N GLY A 156 18.50 0.35 -3.42
CA GLY A 156 18.49 -1.08 -3.46
C GLY A 156 19.75 -1.69 -2.89
N ASP A 157 19.65 -2.93 -2.48
CA ASP A 157 20.71 -3.70 -1.87
C ASP A 157 21.98 -3.73 -2.76
N LEU A 158 23.02 -3.03 -2.33
CA LEU A 158 24.32 -2.92 -3.02
C LEU A 158 25.01 -4.27 -3.23
N MET A 159 24.59 -5.33 -2.51
CA MET A 159 25.15 -6.69 -2.60
C MET A 159 24.67 -7.46 -3.83
N ARG A 160 23.59 -7.05 -4.48
CA ARG A 160 23.03 -7.73 -5.66
C ARG A 160 23.18 -6.91 -6.92
N ARG A 161 24.39 -6.81 -7.45
CA ARG A 161 24.76 -6.11 -8.70
C ARG A 161 24.00 -6.53 -9.98
N ARG A 162 23.00 -7.40 -9.93
CA ARG A 162 22.34 -7.99 -11.11
C ARG A 162 20.87 -7.61 -11.34
N VAL A 163 20.23 -6.88 -10.46
CA VAL A 163 18.83 -6.46 -10.68
C VAL A 163 18.81 -4.96 -10.92
N GLY A 164 18.36 -4.56 -12.09
CA GLY A 164 18.31 -3.15 -12.51
C GLY A 164 17.42 -2.36 -11.55
N TYR A 165 18.04 -1.45 -10.82
CA TYR A 165 17.34 -0.47 -10.00
C TYR A 165 16.72 0.59 -10.89
N ASN A 166 15.47 0.96 -10.61
CA ASN A 166 14.88 2.18 -11.13
C ASN A 166 15.48 3.40 -10.41
N ALA A 167 16.76 3.64 -10.64
CA ALA A 167 17.43 4.86 -10.18
C ALA A 167 16.92 6.12 -10.92
N THR A 168 16.01 5.94 -11.87
CA THR A 168 15.39 6.98 -12.70
C THR A 168 14.06 7.49 -12.16
N SER A 169 13.63 7.00 -10.99
CA SER A 169 12.48 7.51 -10.27
C SER A 169 12.81 7.76 -8.80
N GLY A 170 12.12 8.72 -8.20
CA GLY A 170 12.29 9.08 -6.80
C GLY A 170 11.08 9.84 -6.28
N ARG A 171 11.10 10.15 -5.00
CA ARG A 171 10.05 10.92 -4.34
C ARG A 171 10.65 12.10 -3.59
N ILE A 172 9.85 13.13 -3.38
CA ILE A 172 10.21 14.30 -2.57
C ILE A 172 9.13 14.45 -1.49
N PRO A 173 9.39 13.97 -0.26
CA PRO A 173 8.46 14.13 0.85
C PRO A 173 8.21 15.61 1.15
N GLY A 174 6.94 16.04 1.12
CA GLY A 174 6.59 17.45 1.35
C GLY A 174 7.16 18.43 0.33
N GLY A 175 7.58 17.95 -0.85
CA GLY A 175 8.15 18.79 -1.91
C GLY A 175 7.14 19.61 -2.68
N GLY A 176 5.88 19.20 -2.68
CA GLY A 176 4.78 19.94 -3.28
C GLY A 176 4.17 20.93 -2.31
N VAL A 177 3.81 22.12 -2.80
CA VAL A 177 3.07 23.15 -2.07
C VAL A 177 1.87 23.55 -2.91
N LEU A 178 0.68 23.46 -2.33
CA LEU A 178 -0.55 23.93 -2.97
C LEU A 178 -0.60 25.46 -2.95
N GLU A 179 -0.79 26.09 -4.09
CA GLU A 179 -0.83 27.56 -4.21
C GLU A 179 -2.25 28.08 -4.46
N ALA A 180 -3.02 27.35 -5.25
CA ALA A 180 -4.40 27.72 -5.57
C ALA A 180 -5.40 26.78 -4.89
N ASP A 181 -6.59 27.28 -4.63
CA ASP A 181 -7.67 26.45 -4.11
C ASP A 181 -8.10 25.40 -5.14
N LEU A 182 -8.14 24.15 -4.70
CA LEU A 182 -8.74 23.07 -5.48
C LEU A 182 -10.28 23.18 -5.43
N PRO A 183 -10.97 22.73 -6.47
CA PRO A 183 -12.43 22.59 -6.42
C PRO A 183 -12.82 21.71 -5.22
N ARG A 184 -13.50 22.32 -4.24
CA ARG A 184 -13.89 21.62 -3.02
C ARG A 184 -15.33 21.23 -3.05
N PRO A 185 -15.61 19.95 -2.86
CA PRO A 185 -16.97 19.55 -2.57
C PRO A 185 -17.43 20.06 -1.21
N GLN A 186 -18.72 20.27 -1.05
CA GLN A 186 -19.29 20.68 0.23
C GLN A 186 -19.27 19.48 1.20
N PHE A 187 -18.36 19.49 2.15
CA PHE A 187 -18.19 18.38 3.12
C PHE A 187 -19.48 18.06 3.89
N ALA A 188 -20.33 19.06 4.17
CA ALA A 188 -21.60 18.86 4.86
C ALA A 188 -22.63 18.06 4.05
N ALA A 189 -22.48 17.97 2.73
CA ALA A 189 -23.33 17.19 1.85
C ALA A 189 -22.85 15.75 1.60
N SER A 190 -21.73 15.35 2.24
CA SER A 190 -21.20 13.99 2.10
C SER A 190 -22.14 13.01 2.82
N SER A 191 -22.98 12.38 2.02
CA SER A 191 -23.94 11.38 2.46
C SER A 191 -23.57 9.96 2.01
N ARG A 192 -22.36 9.77 1.49
CA ARG A 192 -21.93 8.48 0.95
C ARG A 192 -20.54 8.11 1.43
N LEU A 193 -20.39 6.86 1.86
CA LEU A 193 -19.10 6.25 2.16
C LEU A 193 -18.77 5.24 1.05
N ILE A 194 -17.61 5.35 0.45
CA ILE A 194 -17.13 4.43 -0.57
C ILE A 194 -16.18 3.43 0.07
N LEU A 195 -16.41 2.13 -0.10
CA LEU A 195 -15.49 1.10 0.38
C LEU A 195 -14.21 1.10 -0.46
N ARG A 196 -13.07 0.96 0.20
CA ARG A 196 -11.78 0.80 -0.50
C ARG A 196 -11.71 -0.49 -1.30
N GLU A 197 -12.28 -1.57 -0.76
CA GLU A 197 -12.43 -2.87 -1.39
C GLU A 197 -13.94 -3.19 -1.40
N PRO A 198 -14.59 -3.23 -2.56
CA PRO A 198 -16.02 -3.52 -2.65
C PRO A 198 -16.33 -4.93 -2.14
N ASP A 199 -17.15 -5.02 -1.08
CA ASP A 199 -17.61 -6.27 -0.48
C ASP A 199 -18.97 -6.04 0.18
N ILE A 200 -19.99 -6.74 -0.30
CA ILE A 200 -21.36 -6.59 0.21
C ILE A 200 -21.50 -7.01 1.68
N GLY A 201 -20.73 -8.01 2.12
CA GLY A 201 -20.74 -8.48 3.51
C GLY A 201 -20.10 -7.45 4.45
N VAL A 202 -19.03 -6.78 4.01
CA VAL A 202 -18.40 -5.69 4.76
C VAL A 202 -19.34 -4.48 4.78
N ALA A 203 -19.92 -4.11 3.64
CA ALA A 203 -20.88 -3.01 3.56
C ALA A 203 -22.08 -3.21 4.51
N ALA A 204 -22.65 -4.43 4.53
CA ALA A 204 -23.76 -4.75 5.42
C ALA A 204 -23.38 -4.67 6.90
N ARG A 205 -22.19 -5.16 7.30
CA ARG A 205 -21.71 -5.05 8.68
C ARG A 205 -21.45 -3.62 9.11
N ILE A 206 -20.88 -2.81 8.22
CA ILE A 206 -20.67 -1.36 8.46
C ILE A 206 -22.02 -0.69 8.69
N ALA A 207 -23.00 -0.91 7.79
CA ALA A 207 -24.32 -0.32 7.91
C ALA A 207 -25.03 -0.73 9.22
N ALA A 208 -25.00 -2.02 9.56
CA ALA A 208 -25.58 -2.52 10.80
C ALA A 208 -24.91 -1.92 12.06
N THR A 209 -23.58 -1.75 12.02
CA THR A 209 -22.85 -1.12 13.14
C THR A 209 -23.22 0.35 13.30
N ILE A 210 -23.34 1.09 12.19
CA ILE A 210 -23.77 2.49 12.21
C ILE A 210 -25.20 2.60 12.74
N ASP A 211 -26.12 1.79 12.24
CA ASP A 211 -27.52 1.81 12.64
C ASP A 211 -27.71 1.46 14.12
N SER A 212 -26.92 0.53 14.66
CA SER A 212 -26.98 0.14 16.07
C SER A 212 -26.54 1.26 17.04
N ILE A 213 -25.68 2.18 16.60
CA ILE A 213 -25.08 3.20 17.49
C ILE A 213 -25.65 4.60 17.23
N VAL A 214 -25.92 4.93 15.96
CA VAL A 214 -26.41 6.26 15.56
C VAL A 214 -27.93 6.30 15.47
N GLY A 215 -28.56 5.19 15.09
CA GLY A 215 -29.99 5.04 14.95
C GLY A 215 -30.38 4.31 13.66
N GLU A 216 -31.49 3.56 13.72
CA GLU A 216 -32.00 2.79 12.61
C GLU A 216 -32.28 3.65 11.37
N GLY A 217 -31.86 3.18 10.19
CA GLY A 217 -32.04 3.85 8.91
C GLY A 217 -31.07 4.99 8.64
N THR A 218 -30.01 5.12 9.45
CA THR A 218 -28.94 6.10 9.23
C THR A 218 -28.02 5.65 8.11
N ALA A 219 -27.75 4.35 7.96
CA ALA A 219 -26.89 3.80 6.93
C ALA A 219 -27.67 2.83 6.03
N LYS A 220 -27.59 3.03 4.73
CA LYS A 220 -28.20 2.15 3.74
C LYS A 220 -27.15 1.69 2.75
N VAL A 221 -27.02 0.38 2.59
CA VAL A 221 -26.16 -0.19 1.55
C VAL A 221 -26.80 0.08 0.19
N GLU A 222 -26.09 0.76 -0.68
CA GLU A 222 -26.52 1.06 -2.04
C GLU A 222 -26.04 -0.04 -2.99
N ASP A 223 -24.78 -0.38 -2.88
CA ASP A 223 -24.11 -1.43 -3.63
C ASP A 223 -22.92 -2.00 -2.83
N PRO A 224 -22.17 -3.03 -3.31
CA PRO A 224 -21.04 -3.59 -2.58
C PRO A 224 -19.93 -2.59 -2.25
N GLY A 225 -19.84 -1.48 -2.96
CA GLY A 225 -18.81 -0.46 -2.82
C GLY A 225 -19.28 0.83 -2.15
N ALA A 226 -20.61 1.01 -1.92
CA ALA A 226 -21.13 2.28 -1.46
C ALA A 226 -22.22 2.13 -0.38
N ILE A 227 -22.14 2.98 0.63
CA ILE A 227 -23.11 3.08 1.72
C ILE A 227 -23.58 4.54 1.77
N THR A 228 -24.88 4.74 1.64
CA THR A 228 -25.50 6.06 1.77
C THR A 228 -25.84 6.33 3.23
N LEU A 229 -25.46 7.48 3.73
CA LEU A 229 -25.76 7.97 5.09
C LEU A 229 -26.89 8.99 5.03
N THR A 230 -27.91 8.79 5.84
CA THR A 230 -28.98 9.78 6.06
C THR A 230 -28.83 10.35 7.47
N LEU A 231 -27.96 11.38 7.59
CA LEU A 231 -27.78 12.06 8.85
C LEU A 231 -28.99 12.97 9.08
N LYS A 232 -29.87 12.60 10.00
CA LYS A 232 -30.97 13.46 10.46
C LYS A 232 -30.32 14.62 11.22
N ASP A 233 -30.62 15.84 10.83
CA ASP A 233 -30.27 17.05 11.61
C ASP A 233 -30.94 16.91 12.98
N SER A 234 -30.18 16.43 13.93
CA SER A 234 -30.60 16.46 15.34
C SER A 234 -30.50 17.92 15.77
N SER A 235 -31.55 18.67 15.53
CA SER A 235 -31.74 20.08 15.96
C SER A 235 -31.73 20.21 17.47
N GLY A 236 -30.65 19.87 18.13
CA GLY A 236 -30.51 19.90 19.58
C GLY A 236 -29.16 19.51 20.13
N ALA A 237 -28.31 18.83 19.35
CA ALA A 237 -26.96 18.50 19.77
C ALA A 237 -25.96 19.51 19.18
N SER A 238 -25.10 20.07 20.02
CA SER A 238 -24.00 20.99 19.65
C SER A 238 -22.92 20.41 18.72
N SER A 239 -23.18 19.30 18.06
CA SER A 239 -22.28 18.58 17.16
C SER A 239 -22.91 18.52 15.77
N GLY A 240 -22.44 19.36 14.88
CA GLY A 240 -22.86 19.38 13.48
C GLY A 240 -22.57 18.06 12.73
N PRO A 241 -23.00 17.94 11.45
CA PRO A 241 -22.87 16.71 10.66
C PRO A 241 -21.43 16.20 10.56
N ALA A 242 -20.43 17.08 10.65
CA ALA A 242 -19.02 16.69 10.68
C ALA A 242 -18.65 15.88 11.92
N ALA A 243 -19.20 16.22 13.10
CA ALA A 243 -18.91 15.49 14.32
C ALA A 243 -19.62 14.11 14.34
N ALA A 244 -20.82 14.02 13.77
CA ALA A 244 -21.50 12.74 13.58
C ALA A 244 -20.70 11.83 12.63
N LEU A 245 -20.21 12.34 11.53
CA LEU A 245 -19.35 11.62 10.58
C LEU A 245 -18.04 11.17 11.24
N ALA A 246 -17.38 12.00 12.02
CA ALA A 246 -16.17 11.65 12.77
C ALA A 246 -16.43 10.47 13.72
N ARG A 247 -17.54 10.50 14.47
CA ARG A 247 -17.93 9.40 15.35
C ARG A 247 -18.20 8.11 14.58
N ILE A 248 -18.90 8.17 13.45
CA ILE A 248 -19.16 7.02 12.59
C ILE A 248 -17.84 6.40 12.12
N ARG A 249 -16.87 7.21 11.72
CA ARG A 249 -15.57 6.73 11.22
C ARG A 249 -14.71 6.05 12.28
N ASP A 250 -14.89 6.40 13.54
CA ASP A 250 -14.17 5.77 14.66
C ASP A 250 -14.80 4.47 15.15
N LEU A 251 -16.00 4.12 14.68
CA LEU A 251 -16.65 2.86 15.02
C LEU A 251 -15.83 1.68 14.49
N LYS A 252 -15.76 0.63 15.28
CA LYS A 252 -15.04 -0.60 14.94
C LYS A 252 -15.99 -1.65 14.39
N VAL A 253 -15.62 -2.24 13.26
CA VAL A 253 -16.37 -3.30 12.59
C VAL A 253 -15.51 -4.55 12.54
N GLU A 254 -16.08 -5.70 12.87
CA GLU A 254 -15.44 -6.99 12.69
C GLU A 254 -15.44 -7.34 11.19
N VAL A 255 -14.27 -7.26 10.55
CA VAL A 255 -14.08 -7.63 9.16
C VAL A 255 -13.25 -8.90 9.12
N ALA A 256 -13.80 -9.95 8.50
CA ALA A 256 -13.00 -11.11 8.13
C ALA A 256 -12.05 -10.65 7.00
N ARG A 257 -10.82 -10.31 7.36
CA ARG A 257 -9.81 -9.98 6.34
C ARG A 257 -9.47 -11.26 5.58
N VAL A 258 -9.56 -11.21 4.27
CA VAL A 258 -8.94 -12.24 3.44
C VAL A 258 -7.44 -12.17 3.74
N ALA A 259 -6.95 -13.24 4.33
CA ALA A 259 -5.54 -13.30 4.67
C ALA A 259 -4.71 -13.23 3.38
N ARG A 260 -3.66 -12.41 3.39
CA ARG A 260 -2.77 -12.22 2.23
C ARG A 260 -1.39 -12.75 2.53
N ILE A 261 -0.83 -13.42 1.54
CA ILE A 261 0.56 -13.86 1.55
C ILE A 261 1.29 -13.05 0.49
N ILE A 262 2.27 -12.26 0.91
CA ILE A 262 3.12 -11.49 0.02
C ILE A 262 4.45 -12.23 -0.12
N ILE A 263 4.82 -12.55 -1.34
CA ILE A 263 6.07 -13.23 -1.65
C ILE A 263 6.93 -12.28 -2.49
N ASP A 264 8.00 -11.79 -1.91
CA ASP A 264 9.03 -11.07 -2.65
C ASP A 264 9.94 -12.09 -3.36
N GLN A 265 9.73 -12.27 -4.66
CA GLN A 265 10.53 -13.20 -5.47
C GLN A 265 11.99 -12.77 -5.60
N ARG A 266 12.32 -11.51 -5.38
CA ARG A 266 13.67 -10.96 -5.48
C ARG A 266 14.47 -11.23 -4.22
N GLN A 267 13.84 -11.04 -3.05
CA GLN A 267 14.49 -11.22 -1.75
C GLN A 267 14.25 -12.61 -1.15
N GLY A 268 13.31 -13.36 -1.67
CA GLY A 268 12.91 -14.65 -1.11
C GLY A 268 12.14 -14.54 0.20
N THR A 269 11.62 -13.34 0.51
CA THR A 269 10.89 -13.10 1.74
C THR A 269 9.43 -13.46 1.57
N VAL A 270 8.90 -14.27 2.50
CA VAL A 270 7.48 -14.61 2.58
C VAL A 270 6.88 -13.92 3.79
N VAL A 271 5.93 -13.05 3.56
CA VAL A 271 5.17 -12.37 4.62
C VAL A 271 3.74 -12.89 4.58
N ALA A 272 3.33 -13.59 5.61
CA ALA A 272 1.96 -14.07 5.78
C ALA A 272 1.28 -13.31 6.92
N GLY A 273 0.07 -12.83 6.69
CA GLY A 273 -0.76 -12.17 7.71
C GLY A 273 -1.68 -13.18 8.38
N GLY A 274 -1.71 -13.19 9.73
CA GLY A 274 -2.62 -14.03 10.53
C GLY A 274 -2.19 -15.48 10.70
N ASP A 275 -2.97 -16.22 11.49
CA ASP A 275 -2.76 -17.65 11.76
C ASP A 275 -3.39 -18.50 10.63
N LEU A 276 -2.81 -18.40 9.44
CA LEU A 276 -3.23 -19.17 8.27
C LEU A 276 -2.84 -20.63 8.42
N THR A 277 -3.82 -21.50 8.54
CA THR A 277 -3.63 -22.94 8.55
C THR A 277 -3.77 -23.53 7.14
N LEU A 278 -3.00 -24.56 6.86
CA LEU A 278 -2.99 -25.27 5.58
C LEU A 278 -3.88 -26.52 5.65
N GLY A 279 -4.72 -26.67 4.65
CA GLY A 279 -5.47 -27.91 4.42
C GLY A 279 -4.61 -29.04 3.88
N PRO A 280 -5.11 -30.30 3.92
CA PRO A 280 -4.39 -31.44 3.38
C PRO A 280 -4.22 -31.30 1.86
N ALA A 281 -2.98 -31.46 1.38
CA ALA A 281 -2.65 -31.39 -0.04
C ALA A 281 -1.31 -32.06 -0.34
N VAL A 282 -1.15 -32.48 -1.59
CA VAL A 282 0.14 -32.90 -2.12
C VAL A 282 0.43 -32.07 -3.37
N VAL A 283 1.55 -31.35 -3.35
CA VAL A 283 1.97 -30.48 -4.44
C VAL A 283 3.39 -30.83 -4.83
N SER A 284 3.63 -31.01 -6.12
CA SER A 284 4.98 -31.27 -6.65
C SER A 284 5.35 -30.18 -7.65
N VAL A 285 6.41 -29.42 -7.35
CA VAL A 285 6.89 -28.31 -8.19
C VAL A 285 8.41 -28.41 -8.31
N ALA A 286 8.91 -28.44 -9.52
CA ALA A 286 10.35 -28.38 -9.85
C ALA A 286 11.23 -29.37 -9.05
N GLY A 287 10.74 -30.60 -8.84
CA GLY A 287 11.48 -31.66 -8.13
C GLY A 287 11.36 -31.62 -6.61
N ILE A 288 10.56 -30.69 -6.05
CA ILE A 288 10.19 -30.66 -4.65
C ILE A 288 8.75 -31.15 -4.52
N THR A 289 8.54 -32.19 -3.72
CA THR A 289 7.21 -32.70 -3.40
C THR A 289 6.85 -32.30 -1.97
N LEU A 290 5.86 -31.45 -1.84
CA LEU A 290 5.27 -31.05 -0.58
C LEU A 290 4.06 -31.94 -0.29
N SER A 291 4.02 -32.57 0.87
CA SER A 291 2.87 -33.32 1.38
C SER A 291 2.41 -32.71 2.70
N ILE A 292 1.15 -32.27 2.73
CA ILE A 292 0.47 -31.76 3.92
C ILE A 292 -0.61 -32.77 4.27
N GLY A 293 -0.45 -33.47 5.37
CA GLY A 293 -1.39 -34.50 5.75
C GLY A 293 -0.99 -35.26 7.00
N PRO A 294 -1.84 -36.17 7.49
CA PRO A 294 -1.48 -37.06 8.61
C PRO A 294 -0.28 -37.90 8.21
N ALA A 295 0.67 -38.03 9.13
CA ALA A 295 1.84 -38.87 8.91
C ALA A 295 1.37 -40.31 8.64
N PRO A 296 1.84 -40.95 7.54
CA PRO A 296 1.59 -42.37 7.36
C PRO A 296 2.23 -43.16 8.50
N ALA A 297 1.57 -44.22 8.95
CA ALA A 297 1.98 -45.03 10.11
C ALA A 297 3.36 -45.69 10.00
N ASP A 298 3.95 -45.74 8.82
CA ASP A 298 5.30 -46.26 8.58
C ASP A 298 6.37 -45.17 8.68
N THR A 299 6.93 -45.05 9.86
CA THR A 299 7.92 -44.03 10.27
C THR A 299 9.37 -44.38 9.85
N THR A 300 9.64 -45.25 8.94
CA THR A 300 11.01 -45.70 8.60
C THR A 300 11.56 -45.16 7.27
N GLN A 301 10.90 -44.22 6.62
CA GLN A 301 11.49 -43.58 5.44
C GLN A 301 12.14 -42.24 5.82
N GLU A 302 13.49 -42.28 5.87
CA GLU A 302 14.35 -41.10 5.91
C GLU A 302 13.95 -40.06 4.85
N ASN A 303 14.14 -38.80 5.18
CA ASN A 303 13.95 -37.63 4.30
C ASN A 303 14.61 -37.89 2.92
N VAL A 304 13.83 -38.33 1.96
CA VAL A 304 14.27 -38.38 0.57
C VAL A 304 14.50 -36.92 0.12
N ARG A 305 15.66 -36.65 -0.45
CA ARG A 305 15.99 -35.31 -0.98
C ARG A 305 14.85 -34.83 -1.89
N GLY A 306 14.31 -33.65 -1.58
CA GLY A 306 13.21 -33.05 -2.35
C GLY A 306 11.80 -33.32 -1.80
N GLN A 307 11.64 -34.05 -0.69
CA GLN A 307 10.34 -34.18 -0.02
C GLN A 307 10.27 -33.30 1.22
N VAL A 308 9.24 -32.45 1.28
CA VAL A 308 8.90 -31.65 2.45
C VAL A 308 7.57 -32.15 2.99
N ARG A 309 7.56 -32.64 4.23
CA ARG A 309 6.36 -33.10 4.90
C ARG A 309 5.98 -32.12 6.00
N VAL A 310 4.71 -31.73 6.03
CA VAL A 310 4.16 -30.78 6.99
C VAL A 310 2.89 -31.40 7.57
N PRO A 311 2.70 -31.36 8.91
CA PRO A 311 1.49 -31.92 9.53
C PRO A 311 0.22 -31.15 9.10
N THR A 312 -0.92 -31.81 9.20
CA THR A 312 -2.24 -31.19 9.00
C THR A 312 -2.42 -30.02 9.97
N GLY A 313 -2.93 -28.90 9.51
CA GLY A 313 -3.14 -27.71 10.35
C GLY A 313 -1.87 -26.90 10.63
N ALA A 314 -0.75 -27.21 9.96
CA ALA A 314 0.42 -26.37 10.03
C ALA A 314 0.15 -24.97 9.48
N THR A 315 0.84 -24.00 10.02
CA THR A 315 0.73 -22.60 9.58
C THR A 315 1.56 -22.35 8.33
N VAL A 316 1.17 -21.32 7.56
CA VAL A 316 1.96 -20.84 6.41
C VAL A 316 3.39 -20.52 6.80
N GLN A 317 3.62 -19.98 8.01
CA GLN A 317 4.94 -19.67 8.52
C GLN A 317 5.81 -20.92 8.71
N GLN A 318 5.21 -22.00 9.24
CA GLN A 318 5.92 -23.29 9.41
C GLN A 318 6.29 -23.89 8.05
N LEU A 319 5.38 -23.80 7.06
CA LEU A 319 5.68 -24.23 5.69
C LEU A 319 6.80 -23.37 5.07
N ALA A 320 6.73 -22.06 5.18
CA ALA A 320 7.76 -21.17 4.66
C ALA A 320 9.13 -21.48 5.29
N ALA A 321 9.18 -21.69 6.60
CA ALA A 321 10.41 -22.08 7.31
C ALA A 321 10.95 -23.43 6.82
N ALA A 322 10.09 -24.44 6.61
CA ALA A 322 10.47 -25.75 6.08
C ALA A 322 11.04 -25.66 4.65
N LEU A 323 10.42 -24.85 3.78
CA LEU A 323 10.92 -24.62 2.42
C LEU A 323 12.26 -23.88 2.41
N HIS A 324 12.44 -22.91 3.29
CA HIS A 324 13.72 -22.22 3.46
C HIS A 324 14.83 -23.17 4.00
N ALA A 325 14.49 -24.09 4.90
CA ALA A 325 15.45 -25.08 5.44
C ALA A 325 15.99 -26.00 4.34
N VAL A 326 15.15 -26.33 3.33
CA VAL A 326 15.55 -27.13 2.15
C VAL A 326 16.23 -26.26 1.07
N ARG A 327 16.44 -24.98 1.32
CA ARG A 327 17.03 -23.99 0.41
C ARG A 327 16.25 -23.86 -0.94
N THR A 328 14.93 -23.91 -0.87
CA THR A 328 14.08 -23.72 -2.04
C THR A 328 14.22 -22.29 -2.57
N PRO A 329 14.44 -22.09 -3.90
CA PRO A 329 14.46 -20.76 -4.49
C PRO A 329 13.13 -20.02 -4.31
N ALA A 330 13.17 -18.69 -4.14
CA ALA A 330 11.97 -17.86 -3.92
C ALA A 330 10.88 -18.03 -4.97
N GLN A 331 11.27 -18.16 -6.23
CA GLN A 331 10.32 -18.41 -7.34
C GLN A 331 9.56 -19.72 -7.18
N GLN A 332 10.21 -20.78 -6.70
CA GLN A 332 9.56 -22.08 -6.46
C GLN A 332 8.66 -22.01 -5.23
N ILE A 333 9.03 -21.23 -4.21
CA ILE A 333 8.16 -20.98 -3.04
C ILE A 333 6.87 -20.31 -3.50
N ALA A 334 6.93 -19.30 -4.36
CA ALA A 334 5.75 -18.64 -4.92
C ALA A 334 4.86 -19.63 -5.69
N GLN A 335 5.45 -20.46 -6.55
CA GLN A 335 4.72 -21.47 -7.32
C GLN A 335 4.04 -22.53 -6.42
N ILE A 336 4.68 -22.94 -5.32
CA ILE A 336 4.10 -23.86 -4.34
C ILE A 336 2.89 -23.23 -3.66
N PHE A 337 2.97 -21.96 -3.23
CA PHE A 337 1.85 -21.28 -2.61
C PHE A 337 0.69 -21.02 -3.58
N GLU A 338 0.99 -20.69 -4.84
CA GLU A 338 -0.03 -20.60 -5.89
C GLU A 338 -0.72 -21.94 -6.14
N ALA A 339 0.04 -23.04 -6.23
CA ALA A 339 -0.51 -24.37 -6.39
C ALA A 339 -1.39 -24.79 -5.21
N LEU A 340 -0.98 -24.48 -3.96
CA LEU A 340 -1.79 -24.73 -2.76
C LEU A 340 -3.10 -23.94 -2.77
N LYS A 341 -3.08 -22.71 -3.29
CA LYS A 341 -4.30 -21.90 -3.49
C LYS A 341 -5.21 -22.52 -4.53
N GLN A 342 -4.67 -22.97 -5.68
CA GLN A 342 -5.44 -23.59 -6.76
C GLN A 342 -6.12 -24.90 -6.32
N VAL A 343 -5.45 -25.70 -5.49
CA VAL A 343 -6.01 -26.94 -4.93
C VAL A 343 -7.00 -26.67 -3.78
N GLY A 344 -7.11 -25.41 -3.30
CA GLY A 344 -8.00 -25.05 -2.20
C GLY A 344 -7.45 -25.39 -0.81
N ALA A 345 -6.20 -25.82 -0.70
CA ALA A 345 -5.54 -26.10 0.57
C ALA A 345 -5.11 -24.82 1.31
N LEU A 346 -5.14 -23.68 0.64
CA LEU A 346 -4.79 -22.37 1.15
C LEU A 346 -5.90 -21.37 0.86
N SER A 347 -6.58 -20.89 1.91
CA SER A 347 -7.62 -19.87 1.82
C SER A 347 -7.03 -18.47 2.02
N ALA A 348 -6.09 -18.08 1.15
CA ALA A 348 -5.44 -16.77 1.18
C ALA A 348 -5.20 -16.23 -0.23
N GLU A 349 -5.12 -14.91 -0.34
CA GLU A 349 -4.67 -14.26 -1.56
C GLU A 349 -3.13 -14.30 -1.62
N VAL A 350 -2.58 -14.90 -2.66
CA VAL A 350 -1.13 -14.93 -2.89
C VAL A 350 -0.78 -13.80 -3.85
N VAL A 351 0.08 -12.89 -3.39
CA VAL A 351 0.60 -11.76 -4.17
C VAL A 351 2.11 -11.94 -4.32
N ALA A 352 2.55 -12.25 -5.53
CA ALA A 352 3.97 -12.32 -5.87
C ALA A 352 4.45 -10.95 -6.40
N ARG A 353 5.54 -10.43 -5.84
CA ARG A 353 6.18 -9.18 -6.27
C ARG A 353 7.62 -9.41 -6.73
#